data_2a8d1ad4ea455859252fdd4db25b457d
#
_entry.id   2a8d1ad4ea455859252fdd4db25b457d
#
_cell.length_a   1.000
_cell.length_b   1.000
_cell.length_c   1.000
_cell.angle_alpha   90.00
_cell.angle_beta   90.00
_cell.angle_gamma   90.00
#
_symmetry.space_group_name_H-M   'P 1'
#
loop_
_entity.id
_entity.type
_entity.pdbx_description
1 polymer ?
#
loop_
_entity_poly.entity_id
_entity_poly.type
_entity_poly.pdbx_seq_one_letter_code
_entity_poly.pdbx_strand_id
1 'polypeptide(L)'
;MNTLNRVILELYGLVWTGLVPFLSVSPRIRQGIHQRLLMQSCRQPFDLWIQAASGGEAYLALELIRQLSSFSSITAIITSCTAQGMSVLKEGIGKLPDAGKMFKTSYLPFDMPWLMQHALGIWRPRLVVLLETEMWPGMMAACRKAGIPVIILNGRLSRKSLNAYMKLQLFWKDVCPERICAISPSDAQRFARLFGMKDVSIMHNIKFDRIDVTSRLYVQDGSILPFIPRDTSFVVMGSVRREEEKDIAWVIEKILSAKP
;
A
#
# COMPACT_ATOMS: atom_id res chain seq x y z
N MET A 1 1.87 19.72 -17.17
CA MET A 1 0.79 20.06 -16.20
C MET A 1 0.21 21.41 -16.55
N ASN A 2 -1.11 21.51 -16.73
CA ASN A 2 -1.78 22.76 -17.07
C ASN A 2 -1.85 23.73 -15.87
N THR A 3 -2.22 25.00 -16.11
CA THR A 3 -2.23 26.06 -15.08
C THR A 3 -3.18 25.74 -13.94
N LEU A 4 -4.37 25.19 -14.22
CA LEU A 4 -5.35 24.79 -13.20
C LEU A 4 -4.77 23.72 -12.26
N ASN A 5 -4.14 22.69 -12.80
CA ASN A 5 -3.55 21.62 -12.00
C ASN A 5 -2.38 22.10 -11.15
N ARG A 6 -1.65 23.13 -11.61
CA ARG A 6 -0.60 23.78 -10.79
C ARG A 6 -1.22 24.50 -9.59
N VAL A 7 -2.26 25.28 -9.80
CA VAL A 7 -2.98 25.97 -8.70
C VAL A 7 -3.55 24.97 -7.71
N ILE A 8 -4.17 23.89 -8.16
CA ILE A 8 -4.69 22.82 -7.29
C ILE A 8 -3.55 22.25 -6.44
N LEU A 9 -2.40 21.99 -7.04
CA LEU A 9 -1.26 21.41 -6.33
C LEU A 9 -0.63 22.38 -5.34
N GLU A 10 -0.58 23.67 -5.64
CA GLU A 10 -0.13 24.72 -4.72
C GLU A 10 -1.06 24.82 -3.50
N LEU A 11 -2.37 24.89 -3.73
CA LEU A 11 -3.37 24.88 -2.66
C LEU A 11 -3.26 23.62 -1.79
N TYR A 12 -3.08 22.46 -2.42
CA TYR A 12 -2.85 21.20 -1.73
C TYR A 12 -1.60 21.27 -0.84
N GLY A 13 -0.51 21.83 -1.35
CA GLY A 13 0.74 22.05 -0.60
C GLY A 13 0.56 23.01 0.60
N LEU A 14 -0.22 24.08 0.43
CA LEU A 14 -0.54 25.02 1.52
C LEU A 14 -1.38 24.33 2.62
N VAL A 15 -2.37 23.54 2.24
CA VAL A 15 -3.17 22.75 3.19
C VAL A 15 -2.27 21.80 4.00
N TRP A 16 -1.37 21.08 3.35
CA TRP A 16 -0.41 20.22 4.05
C TRP A 16 0.48 21.00 5.00
N THR A 17 1.01 22.16 4.57
CA THR A 17 1.89 23.01 5.41
C THR A 17 1.16 23.46 6.67
N GLY A 18 -0.13 23.79 6.57
CA GLY A 18 -0.97 24.13 7.72
C GLY A 18 -1.31 22.92 8.61
N LEU A 19 -1.47 21.73 8.03
CA LEU A 19 -1.86 20.53 8.77
C LEU A 19 -0.71 19.85 9.51
N VAL A 20 0.51 19.87 8.98
CA VAL A 20 1.66 19.14 9.54
C VAL A 20 1.92 19.45 11.02
N PRO A 21 1.89 20.71 11.51
CA PRO A 21 2.05 21.00 12.93
C PRO A 21 1.02 20.30 13.82
N PHE A 22 -0.25 20.26 13.40
CA PHE A 22 -1.32 19.59 14.14
C PHE A 22 -1.19 18.07 14.08
N LEU A 23 -0.83 17.52 12.92
CA LEU A 23 -0.62 16.09 12.75
C LEU A 23 0.57 15.58 13.56
N SER A 24 1.61 16.39 13.74
CA SER A 24 2.79 16.05 14.54
C SER A 24 2.50 15.83 16.03
N VAL A 25 1.38 16.35 16.54
CA VAL A 25 0.92 16.10 17.92
C VAL A 25 0.34 14.69 18.08
N SER A 26 -0.19 14.10 17.00
CA SER A 26 -0.76 12.74 17.06
C SER A 26 0.33 11.71 17.33
N PRO A 27 0.19 10.83 18.35
CA PRO A 27 1.18 9.79 18.67
C PRO A 27 1.49 8.88 17.48
N ARG A 28 0.49 8.61 16.62
CA ARG A 28 0.64 7.75 15.42
C ARG A 28 1.55 8.38 14.37
N ILE A 29 1.51 9.70 14.21
CA ILE A 29 2.28 10.42 13.19
C ILE A 29 3.61 10.90 13.75
N ARG A 30 3.66 11.23 15.04
CA ARG A 30 4.89 11.58 15.76
C ARG A 30 5.96 10.50 15.63
N GLN A 31 5.52 9.25 15.60
CA GLN A 31 6.41 8.14 15.26
C GLN A 31 6.89 8.28 13.81
N GLY A 32 8.19 8.48 13.64
CA GLY A 32 8.83 8.66 12.33
C GLY A 32 8.74 10.07 11.75
N ILE A 33 8.39 11.10 12.55
CA ILE A 33 8.28 12.51 12.10
C ILE A 33 9.55 12.99 11.39
N HIS A 34 10.73 12.66 11.90
CA HIS A 34 11.99 13.06 11.29
C HIS A 34 12.21 12.43 9.90
N GLN A 35 11.75 11.19 9.71
CA GLN A 35 11.79 10.54 8.39
C GLN A 35 10.74 11.14 7.45
N ARG A 36 9.53 11.43 7.98
CA ARG A 36 8.45 12.05 7.20
C ARG A 36 8.79 13.47 6.73
N LEU A 37 9.65 14.16 7.45
CA LEU A 37 10.19 15.46 7.08
C LEU A 37 11.56 15.38 6.37
N LEU A 38 12.04 14.17 6.07
CA LEU A 38 13.35 13.90 5.46
C LEU A 38 14.55 14.43 6.25
N MET A 39 14.38 14.73 7.54
CA MET A 39 15.46 15.18 8.43
C MET A 39 16.42 14.04 8.78
N GLN A 40 15.89 12.79 8.86
CA GLN A 40 16.65 11.55 9.08
C GLN A 40 16.33 10.59 7.96
N SER A 41 16.84 10.85 6.79
CA SER A 41 16.63 10.03 5.60
C SER A 41 17.95 9.41 5.14
N CYS A 42 17.87 8.18 4.67
CA CYS A 42 18.97 7.56 3.93
C CYS A 42 19.23 8.37 2.67
N ARG A 43 20.45 8.89 2.51
CA ARG A 43 20.83 9.74 1.36
C ARG A 43 21.68 8.95 0.38
N GLN A 44 21.01 8.15 -0.44
CA GLN A 44 21.64 7.38 -1.51
C GLN A 44 20.64 7.15 -2.65
N PRO A 45 21.11 6.94 -3.88
CA PRO A 45 20.25 6.56 -4.98
C PRO A 45 19.73 5.14 -4.79
N PHE A 46 18.53 4.90 -5.31
CA PHE A 46 17.88 3.59 -5.38
C PHE A 46 17.34 3.35 -6.79
N ASP A 47 17.29 2.10 -7.22
CA ASP A 47 16.62 1.76 -8.48
C ASP A 47 15.10 1.92 -8.34
N LEU A 48 14.55 1.51 -7.19
CA LEU A 48 13.11 1.54 -6.93
C LEU A 48 12.75 2.32 -5.69
N TRP A 49 11.62 3.03 -5.74
CA TRP A 49 10.88 3.48 -4.57
C TRP A 49 9.55 2.74 -4.52
N ILE A 50 9.36 1.89 -3.52
CA ILE A 50 8.14 1.10 -3.33
C ILE A 50 7.33 1.73 -2.20
N GLN A 51 6.07 2.09 -2.48
CA GLN A 51 5.15 2.64 -1.49
C GLN A 51 4.13 1.60 -1.06
N ALA A 52 4.07 1.36 0.26
CA ALA A 52 3.16 0.44 0.93
C ALA A 52 2.56 1.13 2.16
N ALA A 53 1.34 1.67 2.07
CA ALA A 53 0.80 2.56 3.10
C ALA A 53 0.51 1.85 4.43
N SER A 54 0.01 0.63 4.38
CA SER A 54 -0.50 -0.14 5.53
C SER A 54 0.31 -1.40 5.81
N GLY A 55 0.01 -2.08 6.93
CA GLY A 55 0.58 -3.38 7.23
C GLY A 55 0.25 -4.44 6.18
N GLY A 56 -0.97 -4.41 5.61
CA GLY A 56 -1.37 -5.32 4.54
C GLY A 56 -0.52 -5.15 3.27
N GLU A 57 -0.29 -3.91 2.85
CA GLU A 57 0.55 -3.60 1.69
C GLU A 57 2.04 -3.82 1.96
N ALA A 58 2.49 -3.66 3.22
CA ALA A 58 3.85 -4.00 3.61
C ALA A 58 4.18 -5.48 3.33
N TYR A 59 3.22 -6.37 3.51
CA TYR A 59 3.38 -7.77 3.13
C TYR A 59 3.47 -7.98 1.62
N LEU A 60 2.72 -7.21 0.82
CA LEU A 60 2.84 -7.23 -0.65
C LEU A 60 4.23 -6.75 -1.08
N ALA A 61 4.72 -5.68 -0.43
CA ALA A 61 6.07 -5.17 -0.68
C ALA A 61 7.15 -6.22 -0.36
N LEU A 62 7.00 -6.96 0.74
CA LEU A 62 7.95 -8.03 1.10
C LEU A 62 7.95 -9.15 0.07
N GLU A 63 6.78 -9.55 -0.44
CA GLU A 63 6.72 -10.57 -1.49
C GLU A 63 7.42 -10.09 -2.76
N LEU A 64 7.16 -8.84 -3.17
CA LEU A 64 7.87 -8.23 -4.30
C LEU A 64 9.39 -8.18 -4.07
N ILE A 65 9.84 -7.77 -2.87
CA ILE A 65 11.26 -7.72 -2.50
C ILE A 65 11.88 -9.12 -2.54
N ARG A 66 11.18 -10.13 -2.07
CA ARG A 66 11.64 -11.51 -2.09
C ARG A 66 11.93 -11.98 -3.52
N GLN A 67 11.05 -11.65 -4.46
CA GLN A 67 11.26 -11.96 -5.87
C GLN A 67 12.42 -11.14 -6.44
N LEU A 68 12.50 -9.85 -6.10
CA LEU A 68 13.58 -8.98 -6.56
C LEU A 68 14.96 -9.33 -5.97
N SER A 69 15.01 -9.94 -4.79
CA SER A 69 16.27 -10.34 -4.14
C SER A 69 17.04 -11.41 -4.91
N SER A 70 16.37 -12.11 -5.83
CA SER A 70 17.04 -13.03 -6.78
C SER A 70 17.87 -12.28 -7.83
N PHE A 71 17.62 -10.98 -8.02
CA PHE A 71 18.38 -10.11 -8.92
C PHE A 71 19.41 -9.33 -8.11
N SER A 72 20.66 -9.76 -8.10
CA SER A 72 21.74 -9.35 -7.20
C SER A 72 22.15 -7.87 -7.21
N SER A 73 21.55 -7.03 -8.05
CA SER A 73 21.96 -5.62 -8.22
C SER A 73 20.85 -4.60 -7.97
N ILE A 74 19.61 -5.00 -7.68
CA ILE A 74 18.49 -4.08 -7.54
C ILE A 74 18.41 -3.53 -6.11
N THR A 75 18.45 -2.21 -6.00
CA THR A 75 18.30 -1.48 -4.74
C THR A 75 16.93 -0.83 -4.62
N ALA A 76 16.33 -0.82 -3.42
CA ALA A 76 15.05 -0.15 -3.22
C ALA A 76 14.94 0.55 -1.87
N ILE A 77 14.24 1.70 -1.88
CA ILE A 77 13.66 2.31 -0.68
C ILE A 77 12.19 1.93 -0.60
N ILE A 78 11.79 1.36 0.54
CA ILE A 78 10.41 0.96 0.78
C ILE A 78 9.82 1.87 1.85
N THR A 79 8.71 2.53 1.53
CA THR A 79 8.08 3.47 2.45
C THR A 79 6.72 2.95 2.93
N SER A 80 6.39 3.27 4.20
CA SER A 80 5.07 2.99 4.76
C SER A 80 4.51 4.18 5.53
N CYS A 81 3.17 4.26 5.61
CA CYS A 81 2.49 5.32 6.36
C CYS A 81 2.27 4.95 7.83
N THR A 82 2.35 3.68 8.21
CA THR A 82 1.99 3.21 9.54
C THR A 82 3.14 2.54 10.29
N ALA A 83 3.09 2.61 11.61
CA ALA A 83 4.05 1.90 12.48
C ALA A 83 4.02 0.38 12.25
N GLN A 84 2.81 -0.17 12.07
CA GLN A 84 2.62 -1.59 11.77
C GLN A 84 3.30 -1.97 10.45
N GLY A 85 3.09 -1.19 9.38
CA GLY A 85 3.74 -1.42 8.09
C GLY A 85 5.27 -1.35 8.21
N MET A 86 5.80 -0.37 8.96
CA MET A 86 7.24 -0.27 9.22
C MET A 86 7.80 -1.46 10.01
N SER A 87 7.06 -1.96 11.01
CA SER A 87 7.47 -3.16 11.76
C SER A 87 7.54 -4.39 10.85
N VAL A 88 6.49 -4.61 10.06
CA VAL A 88 6.42 -5.71 9.08
C VAL A 88 7.59 -5.65 8.09
N LEU A 89 7.86 -4.47 7.52
CA LEU A 89 8.95 -4.30 6.56
C LEU A 89 10.32 -4.56 7.18
N LYS A 90 10.61 -3.99 8.36
CA LYS A 90 11.90 -4.16 9.04
C LYS A 90 12.15 -5.63 9.40
N GLU A 91 11.14 -6.28 9.97
CA GLU A 91 11.23 -7.69 10.34
C GLU A 91 11.41 -8.59 9.11
N GLY A 92 10.61 -8.36 8.07
CA GLY A 92 10.66 -9.16 6.85
C GLY A 92 11.96 -9.01 6.09
N ILE A 93 12.47 -7.79 5.93
CA ILE A 93 13.76 -7.52 5.27
C ILE A 93 14.92 -8.11 6.10
N GLY A 94 14.85 -8.03 7.43
CA GLY A 94 15.87 -8.60 8.31
C GLY A 94 16.01 -10.12 8.22
N LYS A 95 14.99 -10.82 7.71
CA LYS A 95 14.99 -12.28 7.48
C LYS A 95 15.59 -12.67 6.12
N LEU A 96 15.79 -11.73 5.21
CA LEU A 96 16.35 -12.00 3.88
C LEU A 96 17.88 -11.84 3.90
N PRO A 97 18.65 -12.81 3.40
CA PRO A 97 20.11 -12.73 3.32
C PRO A 97 20.53 -11.49 2.51
N ASP A 98 21.52 -10.75 3.02
CA ASP A 98 22.09 -9.53 2.40
C ASP A 98 21.08 -8.42 2.01
N ALA A 99 19.78 -8.59 2.26
CA ALA A 99 18.74 -7.63 1.88
C ALA A 99 18.91 -6.26 2.55
N GLY A 100 19.49 -6.22 3.74
CA GLY A 100 19.78 -4.97 4.46
C GLY A 100 20.77 -4.04 3.75
N LYS A 101 21.55 -4.53 2.80
CA LYS A 101 22.44 -3.73 1.95
C LYS A 101 21.67 -3.14 0.76
N MET A 102 20.74 -3.89 0.18
CA MET A 102 19.99 -3.52 -1.03
C MET A 102 18.69 -2.78 -0.72
N PHE A 103 18.03 -3.11 0.38
CA PHE A 103 16.69 -2.61 0.71
C PHE A 103 16.71 -1.77 1.99
N LYS A 104 16.19 -0.56 1.91
CA LYS A 104 16.05 0.36 3.05
C LYS A 104 14.59 0.68 3.28
N THR A 105 14.23 0.96 4.53
CA THR A 105 12.87 1.33 4.91
C THR A 105 12.81 2.74 5.47
N SER A 106 11.75 3.45 5.19
CA SER A 106 11.45 4.77 5.75
C SER A 106 9.95 4.97 5.90
N TYR A 107 9.56 5.88 6.78
CA TYR A 107 8.20 6.41 6.70
C TYR A 107 8.04 7.22 5.42
N LEU A 108 6.85 7.15 4.81
CA LEU A 108 6.51 8.00 3.66
C LEU A 108 6.65 9.47 4.07
N PRO A 109 7.40 10.30 3.33
CA PRO A 109 7.39 11.74 3.54
C PRO A 109 5.97 12.28 3.44
N PHE A 110 5.66 13.38 4.14
CA PHE A 110 4.37 14.05 3.94
C PHE A 110 4.20 14.43 2.48
N ASP A 111 3.00 14.22 1.94
CA ASP A 111 2.72 14.38 0.51
C ASP A 111 2.67 15.86 0.07
N MET A 112 3.59 16.67 0.60
CA MET A 112 3.81 18.05 0.18
C MET A 112 4.59 18.04 -1.14
N PRO A 113 4.13 18.75 -2.18
CA PRO A 113 4.78 18.73 -3.50
C PRO A 113 6.29 19.02 -3.47
N TRP A 114 6.71 20.00 -2.67
CA TRP A 114 8.13 20.33 -2.54
C TRP A 114 8.93 19.26 -1.79
N LEU A 115 8.33 18.64 -0.75
CA LEU A 115 8.98 17.60 0.03
C LEU A 115 9.13 16.31 -0.79
N MET A 116 8.14 15.97 -1.61
CA MET A 116 8.21 14.86 -2.54
C MET A 116 9.29 15.10 -3.63
N GLN A 117 9.40 16.31 -4.16
CA GLN A 117 10.52 16.67 -5.05
C GLN A 117 11.88 16.51 -4.35
N HIS A 118 11.97 16.90 -3.08
CA HIS A 118 13.18 16.73 -2.27
C HIS A 118 13.50 15.24 -2.05
N ALA A 119 12.52 14.42 -1.74
CA ALA A 119 12.68 12.96 -1.63
C ALA A 119 13.20 12.34 -2.93
N LEU A 120 12.64 12.74 -4.08
CA LEU A 120 13.13 12.29 -5.39
C LEU A 120 14.58 12.75 -5.65
N GLY A 121 14.96 13.94 -5.18
CA GLY A 121 16.33 14.44 -5.29
C GLY A 121 17.33 13.65 -4.44
N ILE A 122 16.92 13.19 -3.25
CA ILE A 122 17.75 12.39 -2.33
C ILE A 122 17.86 10.94 -2.79
N TRP A 123 16.72 10.29 -3.10
CA TRP A 123 16.66 8.87 -3.38
C TRP A 123 16.87 8.54 -4.86
N ARG A 124 16.65 9.49 -5.75
CA ARG A 124 16.83 9.38 -7.21
C ARG A 124 16.32 8.05 -7.80
N PRO A 125 15.08 7.63 -7.48
CA PRO A 125 14.59 6.36 -7.97
C PRO A 125 14.45 6.40 -9.50
N ARG A 126 14.74 5.28 -10.14
CA ARG A 126 14.50 5.09 -11.58
C ARG A 126 13.05 4.76 -11.88
N LEU A 127 12.35 4.20 -10.87
CA LEU A 127 10.95 3.79 -10.96
C LEU A 127 10.30 3.93 -9.58
N VAL A 128 9.07 4.46 -9.55
CA VAL A 128 8.20 4.43 -8.37
C VAL A 128 7.14 3.37 -8.54
N VAL A 129 6.99 2.51 -7.53
CA VAL A 129 6.01 1.42 -7.47
C VAL A 129 5.00 1.73 -6.37
N LEU A 130 3.74 1.88 -6.74
CA LEU A 130 2.63 2.08 -5.81
C LEU A 130 1.86 0.75 -5.67
N LEU A 131 1.63 0.33 -4.44
CA LEU A 131 0.86 -0.88 -4.16
C LEU A 131 -0.61 -0.55 -3.92
N GLU A 132 -1.50 -1.34 -4.48
CA GLU A 132 -2.97 -1.19 -4.41
C GLU A 132 -3.47 0.18 -4.95
N THR A 133 -3.98 1.08 -4.10
CA THR A 133 -4.59 2.37 -4.53
C THR A 133 -3.88 3.56 -3.90
N GLU A 134 -2.59 3.46 -3.70
CA GLU A 134 -1.79 4.47 -3.01
C GLU A 134 -1.43 5.66 -3.92
N MET A 135 -2.46 6.38 -4.38
CA MET A 135 -2.29 7.55 -5.23
C MET A 135 -2.16 8.83 -4.40
N TRP A 136 -0.97 9.33 -4.28
CA TRP A 136 -0.60 10.52 -3.53
C TRP A 136 -0.39 11.70 -4.49
N PRO A 137 -1.23 12.76 -4.46
CA PRO A 137 -1.17 13.86 -5.43
C PRO A 137 0.20 14.54 -5.53
N GLY A 138 0.83 14.81 -4.38
CA GLY A 138 2.16 15.45 -4.34
C GLY A 138 3.24 14.56 -4.94
N MET A 139 3.25 13.27 -4.59
CA MET A 139 4.18 12.27 -5.14
C MET A 139 3.98 12.11 -6.65
N MET A 140 2.75 11.91 -7.10
CA MET A 140 2.44 11.73 -8.51
C MET A 140 2.87 12.94 -9.35
N ALA A 141 2.58 14.15 -8.86
CA ALA A 141 2.99 15.38 -9.53
C ALA A 141 4.52 15.58 -9.53
N ALA A 142 5.19 15.22 -8.44
CA ALA A 142 6.65 15.30 -8.34
C ALA A 142 7.33 14.33 -9.31
N CYS A 143 6.85 13.07 -9.38
CA CYS A 143 7.33 12.08 -10.36
C CYS A 143 7.11 12.54 -11.79
N ARG A 144 5.91 13.06 -12.12
CA ARG A 144 5.60 13.60 -13.45
C ARG A 144 6.55 14.73 -13.84
N LYS A 145 6.81 15.66 -12.90
CA LYS A 145 7.73 16.78 -13.13
C LYS A 145 9.18 16.33 -13.33
N ALA A 146 9.62 15.32 -12.60
CA ALA A 146 10.96 14.76 -12.66
C ALA A 146 11.16 13.77 -13.82
N GLY A 147 10.12 13.40 -14.57
CA GLY A 147 10.18 12.38 -15.63
C GLY A 147 10.43 10.97 -15.09
N ILE A 148 10.11 10.72 -13.81
CA ILE A 148 10.26 9.40 -13.18
C ILE A 148 8.98 8.61 -13.42
N PRO A 149 9.06 7.43 -14.06
CA PRO A 149 7.89 6.59 -14.29
C PRO A 149 7.29 6.08 -12.98
N VAL A 150 5.95 5.97 -12.96
CA VAL A 150 5.18 5.41 -11.85
C VAL A 150 4.40 4.21 -12.35
N ILE A 151 4.45 3.10 -11.64
CA ILE A 151 3.59 1.94 -11.91
C ILE A 151 2.73 1.63 -10.69
N ILE A 152 1.51 1.15 -10.93
CA ILE A 152 0.64 0.62 -9.88
C ILE A 152 0.61 -0.90 -10.00
N LEU A 153 0.99 -1.60 -8.95
CA LEU A 153 0.90 -3.06 -8.84
C LEU A 153 -0.17 -3.47 -7.84
N ASN A 154 -0.79 -4.61 -8.09
CA ASN A 154 -1.89 -5.13 -7.28
C ASN A 154 -3.06 -4.15 -7.18
N GLY A 155 -3.29 -3.36 -8.23
CA GLY A 155 -4.20 -2.23 -8.27
C GLY A 155 -5.65 -2.62 -7.92
N ARG A 156 -6.21 -1.95 -6.89
CA ARG A 156 -7.62 -2.05 -6.48
C ARG A 156 -8.22 -0.68 -6.45
N LEU A 157 -9.34 -0.48 -7.12
CA LEU A 157 -10.04 0.80 -7.10
C LEU A 157 -11.54 0.59 -6.87
N SER A 158 -12.02 0.87 -5.67
CA SER A 158 -13.45 0.75 -5.37
C SER A 158 -14.29 1.78 -6.14
N ARG A 159 -15.59 1.53 -6.33
CA ARG A 159 -16.51 2.52 -6.91
C ARG A 159 -16.54 3.81 -6.11
N LYS A 160 -16.50 3.72 -4.78
CA LYS A 160 -16.47 4.88 -3.89
C LYS A 160 -15.22 5.72 -4.12
N SER A 161 -14.05 5.08 -4.18
CA SER A 161 -12.77 5.76 -4.43
C SER A 161 -12.73 6.36 -5.83
N LEU A 162 -13.20 5.63 -6.86
CA LEU A 162 -13.30 6.18 -8.21
C LEU A 162 -14.14 7.47 -8.23
N ASN A 163 -15.33 7.47 -7.61
CA ASN A 163 -16.19 8.65 -7.58
C ASN A 163 -15.52 9.84 -6.89
N ALA A 164 -14.72 9.61 -5.86
CA ALA A 164 -13.96 10.67 -5.20
C ALA A 164 -12.85 11.22 -6.12
N TYR A 165 -12.07 10.35 -6.75
CA TYR A 165 -10.99 10.75 -7.66
C TYR A 165 -11.49 11.41 -8.94
N MET A 166 -12.64 11.02 -9.46
CA MET A 166 -13.26 11.62 -10.65
C MET A 166 -13.55 13.12 -10.51
N LYS A 167 -13.69 13.64 -9.28
CA LYS A 167 -13.82 15.08 -9.01
C LYS A 167 -12.60 15.88 -9.48
N LEU A 168 -11.44 15.25 -9.53
CA LEU A 168 -10.17 15.81 -10.00
C LEU A 168 -9.61 15.03 -11.20
N GLN A 169 -10.48 14.53 -12.08
CA GLN A 169 -10.07 13.66 -13.18
C GLN A 169 -9.02 14.30 -14.08
N LEU A 170 -9.14 15.60 -14.38
CA LEU A 170 -8.15 16.30 -15.21
C LEU A 170 -6.76 16.28 -14.58
N PHE A 171 -6.67 16.42 -13.27
CA PHE A 171 -5.42 16.29 -12.54
C PHE A 171 -4.86 14.87 -12.66
N TRP A 172 -5.68 13.84 -12.40
CA TRP A 172 -5.24 12.45 -12.47
C TRP A 172 -4.80 12.03 -13.86
N LYS A 173 -5.46 12.51 -14.92
CA LYS A 173 -5.01 12.30 -16.31
C LYS A 173 -3.65 12.93 -16.60
N ASP A 174 -3.37 14.09 -16.02
CA ASP A 174 -2.10 14.81 -16.20
C ASP A 174 -0.92 14.11 -15.51
N VAL A 175 -1.17 13.45 -14.35
CA VAL A 175 -0.20 12.68 -13.59
C VAL A 175 -0.37 11.17 -13.73
N CYS A 176 -0.87 10.72 -14.87
CA CYS A 176 -1.16 9.31 -15.15
C CYS A 176 0.06 8.42 -14.94
N PRO A 177 -0.08 7.27 -14.27
CA PRO A 177 0.97 6.26 -14.19
C PRO A 177 1.36 5.74 -15.57
N GLU A 178 2.61 5.30 -15.72
CA GLU A 178 3.09 4.65 -16.95
C GLU A 178 2.42 3.31 -17.20
N ARG A 179 2.20 2.52 -16.13
CA ARG A 179 1.53 1.22 -16.20
C ARG A 179 0.70 0.95 -14.96
N ILE A 180 -0.39 0.24 -15.15
CA ILE A 180 -1.25 -0.24 -14.06
C ILE A 180 -1.51 -1.73 -14.27
N CYS A 181 -1.25 -2.53 -13.23
CA CYS A 181 -1.59 -3.94 -13.15
C CYS A 181 -2.66 -4.11 -12.07
N ALA A 182 -3.91 -4.26 -12.49
CA ALA A 182 -5.08 -4.37 -11.62
C ALA A 182 -5.38 -5.83 -11.27
N ILE A 183 -6.00 -6.09 -10.10
CA ILE A 183 -6.31 -7.45 -9.66
C ILE A 183 -7.61 -8.03 -10.23
N SER A 184 -8.40 -7.22 -10.93
CA SER A 184 -9.65 -7.68 -11.54
C SER A 184 -10.02 -6.86 -12.79
N PRO A 185 -10.83 -7.42 -13.70
CA PRO A 185 -11.34 -6.67 -14.85
C PRO A 185 -12.11 -5.41 -14.44
N SER A 186 -12.86 -5.48 -13.33
CA SER A 186 -13.63 -4.34 -12.83
C SER A 186 -12.74 -3.23 -12.25
N ASP A 187 -11.60 -3.57 -11.63
CA ASP A 187 -10.61 -2.60 -11.19
C ASP A 187 -9.90 -1.98 -12.40
N ALA A 188 -9.53 -2.79 -13.39
CA ALA A 188 -8.90 -2.32 -14.62
C ALA A 188 -9.78 -1.29 -15.35
N GLN A 189 -11.08 -1.57 -15.50
CA GLN A 189 -12.02 -0.63 -16.10
C GLN A 189 -12.13 0.70 -15.34
N ARG A 190 -12.12 0.63 -14.00
CA ARG A 190 -12.16 1.83 -13.15
C ARG A 190 -10.90 2.69 -13.28
N PHE A 191 -9.73 2.08 -13.31
CA PHE A 191 -8.48 2.78 -13.56
C PHE A 191 -8.42 3.37 -14.98
N ALA A 192 -8.80 2.60 -15.99
CA ALA A 192 -8.88 3.06 -17.38
C ALA A 192 -9.78 4.30 -17.49
N ARG A 193 -10.96 4.29 -16.85
CA ARG A 193 -11.87 5.43 -16.81
C ARG A 193 -11.27 6.65 -16.10
N LEU A 194 -10.59 6.45 -14.96
CA LEU A 194 -10.00 7.54 -14.18
C LEU A 194 -8.91 8.26 -14.96
N PHE A 195 -7.96 7.51 -15.47
CA PHE A 195 -6.78 8.05 -16.14
C PHE A 195 -6.96 8.28 -17.64
N GLY A 196 -8.01 7.71 -18.24
CA GLY A 196 -8.20 7.74 -19.69
C GLY A 196 -7.23 6.83 -20.45
N MET A 197 -6.73 5.77 -19.80
CA MET A 197 -5.86 4.78 -20.42
C MET A 197 -6.66 3.81 -21.28
N LYS A 198 -6.05 3.38 -22.42
CA LYS A 198 -6.67 2.35 -23.27
C LYS A 198 -6.47 0.96 -22.67
N ASP A 199 -5.26 0.70 -22.16
CA ASP A 199 -4.87 -0.62 -21.68
C ASP A 199 -4.44 -0.55 -20.20
N VAL A 200 -5.11 -1.36 -19.38
CA VAL A 200 -4.74 -1.63 -18.00
C VAL A 200 -4.59 -3.15 -17.89
N SER A 201 -3.40 -3.59 -17.53
CA SER A 201 -3.10 -5.03 -17.41
C SER A 201 -3.82 -5.64 -16.21
N ILE A 202 -4.19 -6.92 -16.31
CA ILE A 202 -4.73 -7.69 -15.20
C ILE A 202 -3.62 -8.59 -14.68
N MET A 203 -3.48 -8.66 -13.35
CA MET A 203 -2.54 -9.54 -12.67
C MET A 203 -3.24 -10.35 -11.59
N HIS A 204 -2.66 -11.48 -11.20
CA HIS A 204 -3.08 -12.19 -10.02
C HIS A 204 -2.79 -11.36 -8.75
N ASN A 205 -3.64 -11.50 -7.74
CA ASN A 205 -3.44 -10.78 -6.49
C ASN A 205 -2.25 -11.40 -5.73
N ILE A 206 -1.21 -10.62 -5.53
CA ILE A 206 0.04 -10.99 -4.83
C ILE A 206 -0.23 -11.59 -3.42
N LYS A 207 -1.37 -11.27 -2.80
CA LYS A 207 -1.75 -11.87 -1.50
C LYS A 207 -1.80 -13.39 -1.53
N PHE A 208 -2.11 -13.98 -2.67
CA PHE A 208 -2.17 -15.43 -2.83
C PHE A 208 -0.80 -16.10 -2.97
N ASP A 209 0.22 -15.35 -3.36
CA ASP A 209 1.60 -15.88 -3.49
C ASP A 209 2.21 -16.26 -2.13
N ARG A 210 1.58 -15.79 -1.03
CA ARG A 210 1.96 -16.12 0.35
C ARG A 210 1.34 -17.42 0.87
N ILE A 211 0.39 -17.99 0.13
CA ILE A 211 -0.26 -19.24 0.53
C ILE A 211 0.72 -20.35 0.21
N ASP A 212 1.38 -20.85 1.26
CA ASP A 212 2.20 -22.06 1.15
C ASP A 212 1.27 -23.25 0.88
N VAL A 213 1.28 -23.70 -0.37
CA VAL A 213 0.46 -24.85 -0.81
C VAL A 213 0.91 -26.14 -0.11
N THR A 214 2.15 -26.18 0.39
CA THR A 214 2.68 -27.31 1.16
C THR A 214 2.08 -27.41 2.55
N SER A 215 1.55 -26.29 3.10
CA SER A 215 0.83 -26.28 4.37
C SER A 215 -0.50 -27.07 4.33
N ARG A 216 -0.98 -27.46 3.15
CA ARG A 216 -2.10 -28.43 3.01
C ARG A 216 -1.81 -29.80 3.65
N LEU A 217 -0.55 -30.13 3.90
CA LEU A 217 -0.18 -31.40 4.55
C LEU A 217 -0.58 -31.48 6.04
N TYR A 218 -0.84 -30.34 6.69
CA TYR A 218 -1.30 -30.34 8.08
C TYR A 218 -2.80 -30.66 8.25
N VAL A 219 -3.57 -30.73 7.19
CA VAL A 219 -4.98 -31.09 7.23
C VAL A 219 -5.17 -32.63 7.18
N GLN A 220 -4.12 -33.41 6.93
CA GLN A 220 -4.24 -34.88 6.87
C GLN A 220 -4.58 -35.54 8.19
N ASP A 221 -4.38 -34.85 9.31
CA ASP A 221 -4.66 -35.40 10.65
C ASP A 221 -6.07 -35.07 11.18
N GLY A 222 -6.89 -34.40 10.39
CA GLY A 222 -8.35 -34.23 10.67
C GLY A 222 -8.70 -33.30 11.85
N SER A 223 -7.74 -32.70 12.53
CA SER A 223 -8.02 -31.70 13.57
C SER A 223 -7.61 -30.31 13.10
N ILE A 224 -8.56 -29.55 12.58
CA ILE A 224 -8.36 -28.14 12.22
C ILE A 224 -7.96 -27.33 13.45
N LEU A 225 -8.44 -27.74 14.62
CA LEU A 225 -8.10 -27.15 15.92
C LEU A 225 -8.03 -28.30 16.94
N PRO A 226 -6.94 -28.44 17.71
CA PRO A 226 -6.76 -29.56 18.64
C PRO A 226 -7.80 -29.63 19.79
N PHE A 227 -8.58 -28.56 19.96
CA PHE A 227 -9.63 -28.46 20.98
C PHE A 227 -11.06 -28.64 20.45
N ILE A 228 -11.25 -28.84 19.13
CA ILE A 228 -12.56 -29.12 18.54
C ILE A 228 -12.67 -30.62 18.26
N PRO A 229 -13.66 -31.34 18.84
CA PRO A 229 -13.89 -32.76 18.54
C PRO A 229 -14.18 -32.95 17.04
N ARG A 230 -13.73 -34.09 16.49
CA ARG A 230 -13.78 -34.37 15.02
C ARG A 230 -15.17 -34.28 14.42
N ASP A 231 -16.20 -34.64 15.16
CA ASP A 231 -17.59 -34.69 14.65
C ASP A 231 -18.43 -33.49 15.12
N THR A 232 -17.79 -32.40 15.50
CA THR A 232 -18.50 -31.20 15.98
C THR A 232 -18.67 -30.19 14.87
N SER A 233 -19.92 -29.77 14.59
CA SER A 233 -20.20 -28.62 13.75
C SER A 233 -19.80 -27.35 14.48
N PHE A 234 -19.01 -26.49 13.85
CA PHE A 234 -18.61 -25.21 14.42
C PHE A 234 -18.73 -24.09 13.42
N VAL A 235 -18.87 -22.86 13.92
CA VAL A 235 -18.91 -21.63 13.12
C VAL A 235 -17.75 -20.76 13.55
N VAL A 236 -16.96 -20.30 12.60
CA VAL A 236 -15.86 -19.36 12.84
C VAL A 236 -16.30 -17.95 12.45
N MET A 237 -16.28 -17.05 13.41
CA MET A 237 -16.50 -15.61 13.19
C MET A 237 -15.14 -14.92 13.09
N GLY A 238 -14.69 -14.64 11.87
CA GLY A 238 -13.36 -14.07 11.62
C GLY A 238 -13.36 -12.55 11.55
N SER A 239 -12.33 -11.90 12.14
CA SER A 239 -12.11 -10.43 12.06
C SER A 239 -13.26 -9.57 12.56
N VAL A 240 -13.96 -10.03 13.60
CA VAL A 240 -15.08 -9.31 14.24
C VAL A 240 -14.62 -7.94 14.71
N ARG A 241 -15.33 -6.89 14.31
CA ARG A 241 -15.11 -5.53 14.77
C ARG A 241 -16.05 -5.22 15.94
N ARG A 242 -15.64 -4.28 16.78
CA ARG A 242 -16.45 -3.86 17.94
C ARG A 242 -17.87 -3.41 17.56
N GLU A 243 -18.01 -2.79 16.41
CA GLU A 243 -19.30 -2.33 15.89
C GLU A 243 -20.23 -3.48 15.49
N GLU A 244 -19.68 -4.66 15.18
CA GLU A 244 -20.38 -5.86 14.72
C GLU A 244 -20.76 -6.81 15.88
N GLU A 245 -20.26 -6.57 17.11
CA GLU A 245 -20.45 -7.47 18.27
C GLU A 245 -21.92 -7.78 18.55
N LYS A 246 -22.81 -6.77 18.44
CA LYS A 246 -24.26 -6.95 18.69
C LYS A 246 -24.92 -7.82 17.65
N ASP A 247 -24.58 -7.62 16.38
CA ASP A 247 -25.13 -8.41 15.26
C ASP A 247 -24.66 -9.86 15.33
N ILE A 248 -23.41 -10.05 15.70
CA ILE A 248 -22.82 -11.38 15.90
C ILE A 248 -23.44 -12.09 17.10
N ALA A 249 -23.64 -11.42 18.23
CA ALA A 249 -24.34 -11.97 19.38
C ALA A 249 -25.76 -12.47 19.01
N TRP A 250 -26.49 -11.66 18.25
CA TRP A 250 -27.81 -12.03 17.74
C TRP A 250 -27.76 -13.27 16.82
N VAL A 251 -26.76 -13.34 15.91
CA VAL A 251 -26.56 -14.51 15.04
C VAL A 251 -26.28 -15.78 15.86
N ILE A 252 -25.41 -15.66 16.89
CA ILE A 252 -25.08 -16.78 17.79
C ILE A 252 -26.34 -17.28 18.52
N GLU A 253 -27.14 -16.37 19.07
CA GLU A 253 -28.40 -16.72 19.73
C GLU A 253 -29.36 -17.47 18.79
N LYS A 254 -29.48 -17.01 17.54
CA LYS A 254 -30.31 -17.67 16.51
C LYS A 254 -29.80 -19.06 16.17
N ILE A 255 -28.49 -19.23 16.02
CA ILE A 255 -27.88 -20.55 15.75
C ILE A 255 -28.12 -21.50 16.91
N LEU A 256 -27.93 -21.04 18.16
CA LEU A 256 -28.13 -21.86 19.36
C LEU A 256 -29.61 -22.23 19.56
N SER A 257 -30.54 -21.30 19.24
CA SER A 257 -31.98 -21.57 19.34
C SER A 257 -32.51 -22.48 18.22
N ALA A 258 -31.81 -22.56 17.09
CA ALA A 258 -32.20 -23.42 15.96
C ALA A 258 -31.63 -24.84 16.07
N LYS A 259 -30.82 -25.16 17.07
CA LYS A 259 -30.41 -26.55 17.34
C LYS A 259 -31.54 -27.29 18.06
N PRO A 260 -31.99 -28.44 17.52
CA PRO A 260 -32.91 -29.32 18.26
C PRO A 260 -32.26 -29.92 19.50
#